data_db18c7ec49da53b5b01373bd8f3c1c60
#
_entry.id   db18c7ec49da53b5b01373bd8f3c1c60
#
_cell.length_a   1.000
_cell.length_b   1.000
_cell.length_c   1.000
_cell.angle_alpha   90.00
_cell.angle_beta   90.00
_cell.angle_gamma   90.00
#
_symmetry.space_group_name_H-M   'P 1'
#
loop_
_entity.id
_entity.type
_entity.pdbx_description
1 polymer ?
#
loop_
_entity_poly.entity_id
_entity_poly.type
_entity_poly.pdbx_seq_one_letter_code
_entity_poly.pdbx_strand_id
1 'polypeptide(L)'
;MSANKTGLWVTGDSVILGIRNKLAATEDIALINARVGRQIQELIKAVEEDKPKVSNSTVVLNVGNNNSVSHEDMYKLMELLKNQPKIIVVNTAVPRTWRDGNNKIIREVVANYPNAILVDWGQIAENHPEFFAPDGVHLVEAGSDVYVASILDALNGN
;
A
#
# COMPACT_ATOMS: atom_id res chain seq x y z
N MET A 1 -31.41 4.10 -4.89
CA MET A 1 -30.09 4.23 -5.38
C MET A 1 -29.08 4.02 -4.29
N SER A 2 -28.31 3.03 -4.43
CA SER A 2 -27.25 2.84 -3.45
C SER A 2 -26.27 3.99 -3.55
N ALA A 3 -26.05 4.67 -2.46
CA ALA A 3 -24.91 5.52 -2.37
C ALA A 3 -23.68 4.67 -2.70
N ASN A 4 -22.95 5.06 -3.72
CA ASN A 4 -21.65 4.47 -3.95
C ASN A 4 -20.84 4.73 -2.70
N LYS A 5 -20.38 3.66 -2.05
CA LYS A 5 -19.49 3.82 -0.93
C LYS A 5 -18.24 4.48 -1.47
N THR A 6 -18.00 5.70 -1.00
CA THR A 6 -16.81 6.47 -1.36
C THR A 6 -15.60 6.06 -0.53
N GLY A 7 -15.71 5.02 0.26
CA GLY A 7 -14.65 4.54 1.14
C GLY A 7 -13.45 3.99 0.39
N LEU A 8 -12.33 3.90 1.11
CA LEU A 8 -11.09 3.37 0.58
C LEU A 8 -11.14 1.85 0.45
N TRP A 9 -10.51 1.36 -0.59
CA TRP A 9 -10.16 -0.05 -0.71
C TRP A 9 -8.72 -0.21 -0.26
N VAL A 10 -8.51 -0.83 0.90
CA VAL A 10 -7.19 -0.96 1.53
C VAL A 10 -6.76 -2.41 1.49
N THR A 11 -5.58 -2.68 0.96
CA THR A 11 -5.09 -4.06 0.82
C THR A 11 -3.58 -4.14 1.01
N GLY A 12 -3.09 -5.25 1.53
CA GLY A 12 -1.67 -5.41 1.79
C GLY A 12 -1.36 -6.49 2.82
N ASP A 13 -0.30 -6.25 3.59
CA ASP A 13 0.22 -7.21 4.56
C ASP A 13 0.01 -6.76 6.02
N SER A 14 0.85 -7.23 6.92
CA SER A 14 0.75 -6.94 8.36
C SER A 14 0.95 -5.46 8.70
N VAL A 15 1.65 -4.70 7.86
CA VAL A 15 1.82 -3.25 8.08
C VAL A 15 0.47 -2.54 7.92
N ILE A 16 -0.29 -2.91 6.91
CA ILE A 16 -1.66 -2.40 6.74
C ILE A 16 -2.53 -2.79 7.94
N LEU A 17 -2.44 -4.03 8.41
CA LEU A 17 -3.18 -4.43 9.61
C LEU A 17 -2.86 -3.54 10.81
N GLY A 18 -1.59 -3.17 10.95
CA GLY A 18 -1.13 -2.34 12.08
C GLY A 18 -1.65 -0.90 12.04
N ILE A 19 -1.93 -0.36 10.85
CA ILE A 19 -2.36 1.04 10.70
C ILE A 19 -3.85 1.19 10.42
N ARG A 20 -4.58 0.10 10.29
CA ARG A 20 -5.98 0.14 9.84
C ARG A 20 -6.88 1.00 10.73
N ASN A 21 -6.72 0.92 12.04
CA ASN A 21 -7.56 1.67 12.98
C ASN A 21 -7.25 3.18 12.91
N LYS A 22 -5.98 3.55 12.75
CA LYS A 22 -5.58 4.95 12.57
C LYS A 22 -6.16 5.52 11.29
N LEU A 23 -6.09 4.76 10.22
CA LEU A 23 -6.63 5.19 8.93
C LEU A 23 -8.16 5.31 9.00
N ALA A 24 -8.83 4.34 9.61
CA ALA A 24 -10.29 4.33 9.77
C ALA A 24 -10.80 5.46 10.67
N ALA A 25 -9.94 6.03 11.51
CA ALA A 25 -10.31 7.15 12.35
C ALA A 25 -10.54 8.44 11.55
N THR A 26 -9.95 8.55 10.36
CA THR A 26 -10.05 9.76 9.52
C THR A 26 -10.70 9.53 8.17
N GLU A 27 -10.77 8.28 7.70
CA GLU A 27 -11.27 7.95 6.37
C GLU A 27 -12.27 6.80 6.46
N ASP A 28 -13.29 6.85 5.62
CA ASP A 28 -14.20 5.71 5.47
C ASP A 28 -13.51 4.59 4.72
N ILE A 29 -13.62 3.38 5.23
CA ILE A 29 -13.05 2.18 4.62
C ILE A 29 -14.17 1.35 4.01
N ALA A 30 -14.15 1.21 2.68
CA ALA A 30 -15.12 0.37 1.97
C ALA A 30 -14.78 -1.11 2.11
N LEU A 31 -13.50 -1.44 2.02
CA LEU A 31 -13.01 -2.81 2.16
C LEU A 31 -11.56 -2.78 2.63
N ILE A 32 -11.24 -3.66 3.56
CA ILE A 32 -9.85 -3.90 3.93
C ILE A 32 -9.56 -5.40 3.82
N ASN A 33 -8.48 -5.73 3.13
CA ASN A 33 -8.01 -7.10 2.99
C ASN A 33 -6.50 -7.12 3.15
N ALA A 34 -6.04 -7.50 4.32
CA ALA A 34 -4.62 -7.54 4.63
C ALA A 34 -4.30 -8.82 5.41
N ARG A 35 -3.11 -9.36 5.17
CA ARG A 35 -2.69 -10.62 5.79
C ARG A 35 -1.22 -10.59 6.12
N VAL A 36 -0.86 -11.11 7.28
CA VAL A 36 0.54 -11.26 7.70
C VAL A 36 1.30 -12.10 6.67
N GLY A 37 2.48 -11.63 6.27
CA GLY A 37 3.38 -12.37 5.37
C GLY A 37 2.98 -12.38 3.91
N ARG A 38 1.96 -11.61 3.52
CA ARG A 38 1.46 -11.63 2.14
C ARG A 38 2.53 -11.19 1.15
N GLN A 39 2.78 -12.02 0.15
CA GLN A 39 3.66 -11.73 -0.97
C GLN A 39 2.85 -11.17 -2.14
N ILE A 40 3.56 -10.63 -3.16
CA ILE A 40 2.88 -9.96 -4.27
C ILE A 40 1.93 -10.89 -5.03
N GLN A 41 2.27 -12.16 -5.20
CA GLN A 41 1.40 -13.11 -5.91
C GLN A 41 0.08 -13.30 -5.18
N GLU A 42 0.12 -13.33 -3.86
CA GLU A 42 -1.07 -13.44 -3.02
C GLU A 42 -1.87 -12.12 -3.02
N LEU A 43 -1.17 -10.99 -3.07
CA LEU A 43 -1.81 -9.68 -3.17
C LEU A 43 -2.58 -9.56 -4.50
N ILE A 44 -1.98 -9.99 -5.61
CA ILE A 44 -2.63 -10.01 -6.92
C ILE A 44 -3.94 -10.81 -6.85
N LYS A 45 -3.89 -11.99 -6.23
CA LYS A 45 -5.06 -12.84 -6.06
C LYS A 45 -6.15 -12.16 -5.24
N ALA A 46 -5.77 -11.55 -4.14
CA ALA A 46 -6.72 -10.82 -3.28
C ALA A 46 -7.37 -9.67 -4.05
N VAL A 47 -6.60 -8.93 -4.83
CA VAL A 47 -7.11 -7.83 -5.65
C VAL A 47 -8.09 -8.34 -6.71
N GLU A 48 -7.78 -9.45 -7.38
CA GLU A 48 -8.69 -10.05 -8.35
C GLU A 48 -10.04 -10.42 -7.72
N GLU A 49 -10.00 -11.01 -6.54
CA GLU A 49 -11.20 -11.43 -5.82
C GLU A 49 -12.04 -10.25 -5.32
N ASP A 50 -11.37 -9.19 -4.85
CA ASP A 50 -12.04 -8.07 -4.21
C ASP A 50 -12.53 -7.01 -5.19
N LYS A 51 -11.90 -6.88 -6.34
CA LYS A 51 -12.19 -5.83 -7.31
C LYS A 51 -13.67 -5.70 -7.66
N PRO A 52 -14.43 -6.78 -7.89
CA PRO A 52 -15.86 -6.65 -8.18
C PRO A 52 -16.69 -6.06 -7.04
N LYS A 53 -16.18 -6.13 -5.81
CA LYS A 53 -16.88 -5.64 -4.61
C LYS A 53 -16.68 -4.15 -4.37
N VAL A 54 -15.62 -3.58 -4.92
CA VAL A 54 -15.17 -2.21 -4.60
C VAL A 54 -14.79 -1.42 -5.85
N SER A 55 -15.54 -1.64 -6.93
CA SER A 55 -15.33 -0.87 -8.14
C SER A 55 -15.49 0.63 -7.87
N ASN A 56 -14.64 1.43 -8.52
CA ASN A 56 -14.66 2.88 -8.43
C ASN A 56 -14.27 3.44 -7.05
N SER A 57 -13.37 2.75 -6.35
CA SER A 57 -12.83 3.19 -5.07
C SER A 57 -11.36 3.61 -5.22
N THR A 58 -10.95 4.60 -4.43
CA THR A 58 -9.51 4.87 -4.27
C THR A 58 -8.87 3.70 -3.54
N VAL A 59 -7.77 3.20 -4.09
CA VAL A 59 -7.05 2.05 -3.55
C VAL A 59 -5.83 2.50 -2.80
N VAL A 60 -5.63 1.94 -1.62
CA VAL A 60 -4.40 2.11 -0.83
C VAL A 60 -3.80 0.72 -0.64
N LEU A 61 -2.57 0.53 -1.07
CA LEU A 61 -1.89 -0.76 -0.91
C LEU A 61 -0.43 -0.59 -0.53
N ASN A 62 0.09 -1.55 0.20
CA ASN A 62 1.52 -1.69 0.37
C ASN A 62 2.02 -2.93 -0.34
N VAL A 63 3.25 -2.89 -0.80
CA VAL A 63 3.86 -3.98 -1.56
C VAL A 63 5.36 -3.99 -1.36
N GLY A 64 5.96 -5.16 -1.38
CA GLY A 64 7.42 -5.32 -1.34
C GLY A 64 8.02 -5.64 0.01
N ASN A 65 7.20 -5.76 1.07
CA ASN A 65 7.72 -6.11 2.40
C ASN A 65 8.14 -7.57 2.50
N ASN A 66 7.48 -8.44 1.77
CA ASN A 66 7.64 -9.89 1.91
C ASN A 66 8.13 -10.48 0.60
N ASN A 67 9.43 -10.72 0.51
CA ASN A 67 10.10 -11.32 -0.64
C ASN A 67 10.20 -10.38 -1.86
N SER A 68 10.93 -10.83 -2.89
CA SER A 68 11.19 -10.07 -4.10
C SER A 68 9.95 -9.89 -4.96
N VAL A 69 9.84 -8.75 -5.61
CA VAL A 69 8.81 -8.49 -6.63
C VAL A 69 9.48 -8.44 -8.01
N SER A 70 8.75 -8.80 -9.05
CA SER A 70 9.20 -8.68 -10.43
C SER A 70 8.45 -7.56 -11.14
N HIS A 71 9.02 -7.06 -12.24
CA HIS A 71 8.31 -6.12 -13.12
C HIS A 71 6.99 -6.72 -13.60
N GLU A 72 7.02 -7.98 -14.00
CA GLU A 72 5.84 -8.68 -14.50
C GLU A 72 4.71 -8.69 -13.46
N ASP A 73 4.99 -9.06 -12.23
CA ASP A 73 3.98 -9.09 -11.17
C ASP A 73 3.49 -7.68 -10.82
N MET A 74 4.38 -6.71 -10.78
CA MET A 74 3.97 -5.33 -10.51
C MET A 74 3.04 -4.80 -11.62
N TYR A 75 3.36 -5.05 -12.88
CA TYR A 75 2.46 -4.67 -13.98
C TYR A 75 1.13 -5.40 -13.90
N LYS A 76 1.14 -6.68 -13.55
CA LYS A 76 -0.09 -7.46 -13.38
C LYS A 76 -0.99 -6.84 -12.31
N LEU A 77 -0.41 -6.46 -11.18
CA LEU A 77 -1.11 -5.79 -10.09
C LEU A 77 -1.71 -4.46 -10.55
N MET A 78 -0.89 -3.62 -11.16
CA MET A 78 -1.33 -2.29 -11.58
C MET A 78 -2.36 -2.34 -12.71
N GLU A 79 -2.25 -3.31 -13.63
CA GLU A 79 -3.25 -3.49 -14.69
C GLU A 79 -4.62 -3.84 -14.13
N LEU A 80 -4.68 -4.62 -13.05
CA LEU A 80 -5.93 -4.91 -12.36
C LEU A 80 -6.57 -3.65 -11.77
N LEU A 81 -5.75 -2.69 -11.36
CA LEU A 81 -6.19 -1.49 -10.62
C LEU A 81 -6.33 -0.25 -11.50
N LYS A 82 -5.89 -0.29 -12.76
CA LYS A 82 -5.72 0.91 -13.59
C LYS A 82 -6.97 1.74 -13.82
N ASN A 83 -8.15 1.15 -13.68
CA ASN A 83 -9.41 1.85 -13.88
C ASN A 83 -10.00 2.42 -12.59
N GLN A 84 -9.32 2.23 -11.46
CA GLN A 84 -9.73 2.87 -10.22
C GLN A 84 -9.42 4.37 -10.27
N PRO A 85 -10.19 5.22 -9.57
CA PRO A 85 -9.99 6.67 -9.65
C PRO A 85 -8.61 7.14 -9.17
N LYS A 86 -8.05 6.48 -8.17
CA LYS A 86 -6.72 6.79 -7.64
C LYS A 86 -6.12 5.54 -7.02
N ILE A 87 -4.83 5.34 -7.20
CA ILE A 87 -4.10 4.20 -6.63
C ILE A 87 -2.92 4.75 -5.83
N ILE A 88 -2.94 4.53 -4.53
CA ILE A 88 -1.85 4.94 -3.65
C ILE A 88 -1.03 3.69 -3.31
N VAL A 89 0.21 3.67 -3.76
CA VAL A 89 1.12 2.54 -3.59
C VAL A 89 2.19 2.93 -2.59
N VAL A 90 2.28 2.19 -1.49
CA VAL A 90 3.32 2.37 -0.47
C VAL A 90 4.37 1.30 -0.66
N ASN A 91 5.63 1.70 -0.83
CA ASN A 91 6.74 0.76 -0.98
C ASN A 91 7.28 0.29 0.39
N THR A 92 8.48 -0.23 0.43
CA THR A 92 8.98 -0.94 1.61
C THR A 92 10.17 -0.27 2.27
N ALA A 93 10.23 -0.38 3.60
CA ALA A 93 11.38 0.01 4.40
C ALA A 93 11.97 -1.18 5.17
N VAL A 94 11.63 -2.41 4.81
CA VAL A 94 12.08 -3.60 5.54
C VAL A 94 13.61 -3.75 5.49
N PRO A 95 14.25 -4.19 6.59
CA PRO A 95 15.70 -4.43 6.59
C PRO A 95 16.02 -5.80 5.97
N ARG A 96 15.74 -5.93 4.69
CA ARG A 96 15.91 -7.18 3.94
C ARG A 96 16.66 -6.92 2.64
N THR A 97 17.27 -7.95 2.10
CA THR A 97 18.08 -7.85 0.88
C THR A 97 17.28 -7.43 -0.35
N TRP A 98 15.99 -7.71 -0.37
CA TRP A 98 15.11 -7.37 -1.51
C TRP A 98 14.57 -5.93 -1.48
N ARG A 99 14.77 -5.18 -0.41
CA ARG A 99 14.19 -3.82 -0.26
C ARG A 99 14.52 -2.90 -1.43
N ASP A 100 15.79 -2.71 -1.72
CA ASP A 100 16.22 -1.71 -2.71
C ASP A 100 15.79 -2.12 -4.13
N GLY A 101 15.93 -3.40 -4.45
CA GLY A 101 15.48 -3.92 -5.74
C GLY A 101 13.97 -3.80 -5.92
N ASN A 102 13.21 -4.13 -4.88
CA ASN A 102 11.77 -3.99 -4.90
C ASN A 102 11.35 -2.53 -5.10
N ASN A 103 11.94 -1.61 -4.34
CA ASN A 103 11.58 -0.20 -4.43
C ASN A 103 11.90 0.39 -5.79
N LYS A 104 12.99 -0.05 -6.42
CA LYS A 104 13.32 0.37 -7.78
C LYS A 104 12.25 -0.08 -8.78
N ILE A 105 11.86 -1.35 -8.72
CA ILE A 105 10.84 -1.91 -9.61
C ILE A 105 9.48 -1.24 -9.38
N ILE A 106 9.09 -1.09 -8.13
CA ILE A 106 7.82 -0.43 -7.76
C ILE A 106 7.77 0.98 -8.33
N ARG A 107 8.83 1.76 -8.15
CA ARG A 107 8.92 3.13 -8.66
C ARG A 107 8.78 3.17 -10.19
N GLU A 108 9.52 2.30 -10.88
CA GLU A 108 9.50 2.24 -12.34
C GLU A 108 8.11 1.91 -12.88
N VAL A 109 7.44 0.94 -12.29
CA VAL A 109 6.12 0.49 -12.76
C VAL A 109 5.04 1.52 -12.44
N VAL A 110 5.01 2.03 -11.21
CA VAL A 110 4.01 3.01 -10.77
C VAL A 110 4.06 4.27 -11.64
N ALA A 111 5.24 4.68 -12.08
CA ALA A 111 5.42 5.87 -12.92
C ALA A 111 4.68 5.78 -14.25
N ASN A 112 4.28 4.59 -14.70
CA ASN A 112 3.56 4.39 -15.95
C ASN A 112 2.04 4.50 -15.81
N TYR A 113 1.53 4.78 -14.61
CA TYR A 113 0.10 4.88 -14.34
C TYR A 113 -0.23 6.28 -13.84
N PRO A 114 -0.88 7.12 -14.66
CA PRO A 114 -1.10 8.54 -14.32
C PRO A 114 -1.99 8.77 -13.11
N ASN A 115 -2.83 7.79 -12.77
CA ASN A 115 -3.71 7.85 -11.59
C ASN A 115 -3.07 7.22 -10.34
N ALA A 116 -1.81 6.77 -10.43
CA ALA A 116 -1.10 6.17 -9.31
C ALA A 116 -0.14 7.16 -8.67
N ILE A 117 -0.05 7.11 -7.35
CA ILE A 117 0.85 7.93 -6.54
C ILE A 117 1.70 6.99 -5.70
N LEU A 118 3.01 7.17 -5.76
CA LEU A 118 3.93 6.43 -4.91
C LEU A 118 4.14 7.16 -3.58
N VAL A 119 3.88 6.47 -2.49
CA VAL A 119 4.35 6.88 -1.16
C VAL A 119 5.67 6.15 -0.94
N ASP A 120 6.77 6.87 -1.03
CA ASP A 120 8.11 6.28 -0.92
C ASP A 120 8.48 6.08 0.55
N TRP A 121 7.86 5.10 1.16
CA TRP A 121 8.05 4.79 2.56
C TRP A 121 9.50 4.42 2.88
N GLY A 122 10.17 3.74 1.94
CA GLY A 122 11.58 3.41 2.09
C GLY A 122 12.45 4.64 2.31
N GLN A 123 12.15 5.72 1.59
CA GLN A 123 12.88 6.97 1.74
C GLN A 123 12.43 7.76 2.98
N ILE A 124 11.12 7.83 3.22
CA ILE A 124 10.55 8.55 4.36
C ILE A 124 11.08 7.98 5.68
N ALA A 125 11.18 6.67 5.77
CA ALA A 125 11.62 5.98 6.99
C ALA A 125 13.15 5.85 7.11
N GLU A 126 13.88 6.25 6.09
CA GLU A 126 15.35 6.17 6.11
C GLU A 126 15.90 7.00 7.27
N ASN A 127 16.81 6.40 8.04
CA ASN A 127 17.39 7.01 9.22
C ASN A 127 16.40 7.32 10.36
N HIS A 128 15.25 6.63 10.39
CA HIS A 128 14.25 6.77 11.43
C HIS A 128 13.98 5.45 12.14
N PRO A 129 14.97 4.89 12.86
CA PRO A 129 14.75 3.61 13.57
C PRO A 129 13.68 3.72 14.64
N GLU A 130 13.39 4.93 15.12
CA GLU A 130 12.33 5.16 16.11
C GLU A 130 10.91 4.87 15.58
N PHE A 131 10.75 4.71 14.26
CA PHE A 131 9.46 4.36 13.68
C PHE A 131 9.11 2.89 13.84
N PHE A 132 10.09 2.07 14.17
CA PHE A 132 9.97 0.61 14.08
C PHE A 132 10.12 -0.08 15.43
N ALA A 133 9.42 -1.21 15.56
CA ALA A 133 9.67 -2.20 16.59
C ALA A 133 11.07 -2.81 16.43
N PRO A 134 11.56 -3.57 17.41
CA PRO A 134 12.91 -4.18 17.32
C PRO A 134 13.15 -5.04 16.08
N ASP A 135 12.08 -5.59 15.47
CA ASP A 135 12.21 -6.38 14.23
C ASP A 135 12.55 -5.52 13.00
N GLY A 136 12.45 -4.20 13.10
CA GLY A 136 12.72 -3.27 12.01
C GLY A 136 11.64 -3.26 10.91
N VAL A 137 10.55 -3.96 11.12
CA VAL A 137 9.47 -4.15 10.13
C VAL A 137 8.16 -3.52 10.59
N HIS A 138 7.69 -3.92 11.76
CA HIS A 138 6.43 -3.43 12.30
C HIS A 138 6.59 -2.03 12.86
N LEU A 139 5.56 -1.20 12.68
CA LEU A 139 5.59 0.19 13.11
C LEU A 139 5.17 0.32 14.56
N VAL A 140 5.88 1.16 15.31
CA VAL A 140 5.39 1.69 16.58
C VAL A 140 4.54 2.92 16.30
N GLU A 141 3.96 3.54 17.33
CA GLU A 141 3.02 4.64 17.15
C GLU A 141 3.60 5.80 16.33
N ALA A 142 4.84 6.20 16.60
CA ALA A 142 5.49 7.27 15.85
C ALA A 142 5.58 6.96 14.35
N GLY A 143 5.98 5.75 14.01
CA GLY A 143 6.04 5.30 12.61
C GLY A 143 4.66 5.20 11.97
N SER A 144 3.67 4.69 12.72
CA SER A 144 2.30 4.58 12.24
C SER A 144 1.70 5.93 11.93
N ASP A 145 1.96 6.94 12.75
CA ASP A 145 1.48 8.30 12.53
C ASP A 145 2.04 8.88 11.23
N VAL A 146 3.33 8.72 10.98
CA VAL A 146 3.97 9.21 9.76
C VAL A 146 3.48 8.43 8.54
N TYR A 147 3.33 7.13 8.67
CA TYR A 147 2.85 6.26 7.58
C TYR A 147 1.45 6.68 7.14
N VAL A 148 0.53 6.83 8.10
CA VAL A 148 -0.84 7.26 7.80
C VAL A 148 -0.87 8.67 7.26
N ALA A 149 -0.11 9.60 7.84
CA ALA A 149 -0.03 10.98 7.34
C ALA A 149 0.44 11.03 5.88
N SER A 150 1.40 10.18 5.51
CA SER A 150 1.90 10.09 4.13
C SER A 150 0.82 9.59 3.17
N ILE A 151 0.00 8.64 3.60
CA ILE A 151 -1.14 8.16 2.81
C ILE A 151 -2.17 9.29 2.65
N LEU A 152 -2.49 9.99 3.73
CA LEU A 152 -3.47 11.08 3.70
C LEU A 152 -3.01 12.23 2.80
N ASP A 153 -1.72 12.56 2.81
CA ASP A 153 -1.16 13.56 1.90
C ASP A 153 -1.37 13.16 0.44
N ALA A 154 -1.12 11.89 0.12
CA ALA A 154 -1.34 11.38 -1.23
C ALA A 154 -2.82 11.39 -1.61
N LEU A 155 -3.72 11.08 -0.67
CA LEU A 155 -5.16 11.14 -0.87
C LEU A 155 -5.63 12.55 -1.21
N ASN A 156 -5.05 13.55 -0.56
CA ASN A 156 -5.46 14.94 -0.68
C ASN A 156 -4.74 15.69 -1.82
N GLY A 157 -3.97 14.98 -2.63
CA GLY A 157 -3.29 15.53 -3.79
C GLY A 157 -2.06 16.35 -3.48
N ASN A 158 -1.46 16.12 -2.33
CA ASN A 158 -0.28 16.87 -1.89
C ASN A 158 1.03 16.14 -2.17
#